data_ce4146c3f4827a4168c448f300e59ffe
#
_entry.id   ce4146c3f4827a4168c448f300e59ffe
#
_cell.length_a   1.000
_cell.length_b   1.000
_cell.length_c   1.000
_cell.angle_alpha   90.00
_cell.angle_beta   90.00
_cell.angle_gamma   90.00
#
_symmetry.space_group_name_H-M   'P 1'
#
loop_
_entity.id
_entity.type
_entity.pdbx_description
1 polymer ?
#
loop_
_entity_poly.entity_id
_entity_poly.type
_entity_poly.pdbx_seq_one_letter_code
_entity_poly.pdbx_strand_id
1 'polypeptide(L)'
;MKKQRIVVKVGTSTLTHDSGSLNLRSMEHLVRALADLHGCGNEIILVTSGAIAVGTARLGLSERPRELRMKQAAAAVGQCRMMHIYDKLFGEYNRSVAQILLTGDDVENPDRAEHLRSTFSALLEMGVIPVVNENDSVSSAEIETGHHKVLGDNDTLSAIVAALCQADLLVLLSDIDGLYDADPRTHPDAKRFHQVKDLTPEILEMAGGAGTWRGTGGMATKLSAARIAMESGCDMVITNGARPEDLYGIVEGQDIGTRCLARKKEDVL
;
A
#
# COMPACT_ATOMS: atom_id res chain seq x y z
N MET A 1 -16.30 0.70 18.96
CA MET A 1 -15.76 1.61 17.93
C MET A 1 -16.69 1.61 16.73
N LYS A 2 -16.73 2.70 15.94
CA LYS A 2 -17.47 2.72 14.68
C LYS A 2 -16.74 1.79 13.70
N LYS A 3 -17.46 0.90 13.00
CA LYS A 3 -16.91 0.06 11.93
C LYS A 3 -16.29 0.97 10.87
N GLN A 4 -15.06 0.65 10.45
CA GLN A 4 -14.32 1.38 9.42
C GLN A 4 -13.91 0.44 8.29
N ARG A 5 -13.82 0.97 7.07
CA ARG A 5 -13.17 0.33 5.94
C ARG A 5 -11.74 0.83 5.84
N ILE A 6 -10.78 -0.06 5.98
CA ILE A 6 -9.38 0.26 6.15
C ILE A 6 -8.57 -0.42 5.04
N VAL A 7 -7.84 0.37 4.29
CA VAL A 7 -6.83 -0.13 3.34
C VAL A 7 -5.47 -0.05 4.02
N VAL A 8 -4.75 -1.15 4.07
CA VAL A 8 -3.38 -1.20 4.61
C VAL A 8 -2.43 -1.58 3.49
N LYS A 9 -1.46 -0.72 3.21
CA LYS A 9 -0.40 -0.99 2.24
C LYS A 9 0.87 -1.39 2.95
N VAL A 10 1.50 -2.47 2.50
CA VAL A 10 2.79 -2.93 3.02
C VAL A 10 3.84 -2.99 1.91
N GLY A 11 5.01 -2.43 2.19
CA GLY A 11 6.14 -2.36 1.26
C GLY A 11 6.98 -3.64 1.23
N THR A 12 7.76 -3.81 0.16
CA THR A 12 8.66 -4.95 -0.04
C THR A 12 9.68 -5.09 1.10
N SER A 13 10.26 -3.98 1.56
CA SER A 13 11.26 -3.96 2.66
C SER A 13 10.74 -4.52 3.98
N THR A 14 9.43 -4.40 4.24
CA THR A 14 8.78 -5.00 5.43
C THR A 14 8.55 -6.50 5.25
N LEU A 15 8.23 -6.93 4.01
CA LEU A 15 7.82 -8.30 3.70
C LEU A 15 8.98 -9.23 3.37
N THR A 16 10.15 -8.70 3.01
CA THR A 16 11.30 -9.50 2.58
C THR A 16 12.56 -9.15 3.34
N HIS A 17 13.45 -10.12 3.47
CA HIS A 17 14.84 -9.91 3.82
C HIS A 17 15.63 -9.37 2.61
N ASP A 18 16.85 -8.89 2.84
CA ASP A 18 17.75 -8.42 1.77
C ASP A 18 18.02 -9.47 0.69
N SER A 19 17.92 -10.76 1.05
CA SER A 19 18.00 -11.90 0.12
C SER A 19 16.79 -12.04 -0.80
N GLY A 20 15.74 -11.24 -0.64
CA GLY A 20 14.46 -11.37 -1.33
C GLY A 20 13.55 -12.48 -0.79
N SER A 21 14.01 -13.30 0.17
CA SER A 21 13.17 -14.30 0.82
C SER A 21 12.15 -13.64 1.73
N LEU A 22 10.95 -14.25 1.87
CA LEU A 22 9.88 -13.72 2.70
C LEU A 22 10.29 -13.65 4.17
N ASN A 23 10.08 -12.51 4.80
CA ASN A 23 10.18 -12.32 6.24
C ASN A 23 8.89 -12.82 6.91
N LEU A 24 8.84 -14.12 7.20
CA LEU A 24 7.65 -14.77 7.76
C LEU A 24 7.24 -14.17 9.10
N ARG A 25 8.20 -13.72 9.91
CA ARG A 25 7.91 -13.08 11.20
C ARG A 25 7.15 -11.76 11.00
N SER A 26 7.63 -10.89 10.11
CA SER A 26 6.94 -9.63 9.82
C SER A 26 5.56 -9.86 9.21
N MET A 27 5.43 -10.86 8.31
CA MET A 27 4.15 -11.24 7.72
C MET A 27 3.16 -11.75 8.78
N GLU A 28 3.61 -12.58 9.72
CA GLU A 28 2.76 -13.10 10.80
C GLU A 28 2.27 -11.97 11.71
N HIS A 29 3.15 -11.06 12.14
CA HIS A 29 2.76 -9.91 12.96
C HIS A 29 1.73 -9.01 12.24
N LEU A 30 1.97 -8.75 10.95
CA LEU A 30 1.02 -7.97 10.14
C LEU A 30 -0.33 -8.68 10.04
N VAL A 31 -0.34 -9.95 9.64
CA VAL A 31 -1.57 -10.74 9.46
C VAL A 31 -2.35 -10.84 10.76
N ARG A 32 -1.69 -11.04 11.89
CA ARG A 32 -2.33 -11.09 13.21
C ARG A 32 -3.05 -9.78 13.52
N ALA A 33 -2.37 -8.62 13.32
CA ALA A 33 -2.99 -7.32 13.56
C ALA A 33 -4.20 -7.08 12.65
N LEU A 34 -4.09 -7.43 11.36
CA LEU A 34 -5.18 -7.28 10.40
C LEU A 34 -6.36 -8.22 10.70
N ALA A 35 -6.08 -9.48 11.05
CA ALA A 35 -7.10 -10.46 11.39
C ALA A 35 -7.88 -10.07 12.66
N ASP A 36 -7.20 -9.49 13.63
CA ASP A 36 -7.80 -9.00 14.87
C ASP A 36 -8.66 -7.75 14.63
N LEU A 37 -8.15 -6.75 13.91
CA LEU A 37 -8.93 -5.57 13.48
C LEU A 37 -10.18 -5.97 12.68
N HIS A 38 -10.06 -6.97 11.80
CA HIS A 38 -11.19 -7.54 11.09
C HIS A 38 -12.18 -8.21 12.07
N GLY A 39 -11.66 -8.93 13.07
CA GLY A 39 -12.45 -9.54 14.15
C GLY A 39 -13.24 -8.53 14.97
N CYS A 40 -12.72 -7.32 15.12
CA CYS A 40 -13.40 -6.19 15.76
C CYS A 40 -14.49 -5.55 14.88
N GLY A 41 -14.77 -6.09 13.69
CA GLY A 41 -15.85 -5.68 12.80
C GLY A 41 -15.45 -4.67 11.72
N ASN A 42 -14.16 -4.32 11.59
CA ASN A 42 -13.69 -3.50 10.49
C ASN A 42 -13.64 -4.28 9.17
N GLU A 43 -13.77 -3.59 8.05
CA GLU A 43 -13.50 -4.14 6.72
C GLU A 43 -12.05 -3.85 6.35
N ILE A 44 -11.27 -4.90 6.08
CA ILE A 44 -9.83 -4.80 5.82
C ILE A 44 -9.53 -5.15 4.37
N ILE A 45 -8.73 -4.31 3.72
CA ILE A 45 -8.15 -4.53 2.40
C ILE A 45 -6.63 -4.43 2.55
N LEU A 46 -5.89 -5.44 2.11
CA LEU A 46 -4.43 -5.45 2.15
C LEU A 46 -3.85 -5.20 0.75
N VAL A 47 -3.09 -4.13 0.57
CA VAL A 47 -2.31 -3.90 -0.65
C VAL A 47 -0.86 -4.31 -0.38
N THR A 48 -0.40 -5.31 -1.09
CA THR A 48 0.92 -5.93 -0.89
C THR A 48 1.91 -5.55 -1.98
N SER A 49 3.18 -5.86 -1.77
CA SER A 49 4.29 -5.60 -2.68
C SER A 49 5.29 -6.76 -2.66
N GLY A 50 6.26 -6.74 -3.57
CA GLY A 50 7.43 -7.61 -3.49
C GLY A 50 7.36 -8.88 -4.31
N ALA A 51 6.36 -9.07 -5.18
CA ALA A 51 6.22 -10.27 -5.99
C ALA A 51 7.49 -10.57 -6.81
N ILE A 52 8.07 -9.57 -7.48
CA ILE A 52 9.32 -9.75 -8.25
C ILE A 52 10.47 -10.20 -7.33
N ALA A 53 10.65 -9.58 -6.17
CA ALA A 53 11.74 -9.92 -5.24
C ALA A 53 11.62 -11.35 -4.73
N VAL A 54 10.43 -11.73 -4.29
CA VAL A 54 10.12 -13.09 -3.82
C VAL A 54 10.30 -14.13 -4.92
N GLY A 55 9.87 -13.82 -6.14
CA GLY A 55 10.06 -14.71 -7.28
C GLY A 55 11.52 -14.85 -7.67
N THR A 56 12.28 -13.75 -7.67
CA THR A 56 13.75 -13.75 -7.90
C THR A 56 14.45 -14.71 -6.94
N ALA A 57 14.17 -14.58 -5.64
CA ALA A 57 14.73 -15.45 -4.61
C ALA A 57 14.28 -16.93 -4.79
N ARG A 58 12.99 -17.13 -5.09
CA ARG A 58 12.43 -18.49 -5.28
C ARG A 58 13.01 -19.22 -6.49
N LEU A 59 13.34 -18.48 -7.55
CA LEU A 59 13.97 -18.99 -8.76
C LEU A 59 15.49 -19.17 -8.63
N GLY A 60 16.09 -18.77 -7.51
CA GLY A 60 17.52 -18.83 -7.27
C GLY A 60 18.33 -17.88 -8.17
N LEU A 61 17.72 -16.79 -8.63
CA LEU A 61 18.42 -15.79 -9.43
C LEU A 61 19.32 -14.95 -8.50
N SER A 62 20.56 -14.70 -8.93
CA SER A 62 21.56 -13.95 -8.15
C SER A 62 21.23 -12.45 -8.03
N GLU A 63 20.49 -11.90 -8.98
CA GLU A 63 20.12 -10.50 -9.04
C GLU A 63 18.66 -10.33 -9.50
N ARG A 64 18.06 -9.18 -9.15
CA ARG A 64 16.75 -8.79 -9.66
C ARG A 64 16.80 -8.68 -11.19
N PRO A 65 15.93 -9.35 -11.94
CA PRO A 65 15.91 -9.30 -13.40
C PRO A 65 15.80 -7.87 -13.93
N ARG A 66 16.53 -7.58 -15.00
CA ARG A 66 16.46 -6.29 -15.72
C ARG A 66 15.49 -6.35 -16.89
N GLU A 67 15.47 -7.49 -17.59
CA GLU A 67 14.57 -7.71 -18.73
C GLU A 67 13.11 -7.81 -18.28
N LEU A 68 12.20 -7.16 -19.00
CA LEU A 68 10.76 -7.12 -18.68
C LEU A 68 10.18 -8.53 -18.56
N ARG A 69 10.42 -9.39 -19.57
CA ARG A 69 9.89 -10.77 -19.57
C ARG A 69 10.33 -11.58 -18.33
N MET A 70 11.55 -11.35 -17.86
CA MET A 70 12.08 -12.04 -16.67
C MET A 70 11.52 -11.45 -15.38
N LYS A 71 11.26 -10.13 -15.34
CA LYS A 71 10.54 -9.50 -14.22
C LYS A 71 9.11 -10.05 -14.13
N GLN A 72 8.41 -10.12 -15.25
CA GLN A 72 7.03 -10.67 -15.32
C GLN A 72 6.99 -12.13 -14.88
N ALA A 73 7.93 -12.97 -15.37
CA ALA A 73 8.04 -14.36 -14.95
C ALA A 73 8.33 -14.50 -13.43
N ALA A 74 9.27 -13.70 -12.92
CA ALA A 74 9.57 -13.67 -11.48
C ALA A 74 8.36 -13.21 -10.67
N ALA A 75 7.64 -12.17 -11.12
CA ALA A 75 6.43 -11.69 -10.46
C ALA A 75 5.36 -12.79 -10.36
N ALA A 76 5.11 -13.52 -11.44
CA ALA A 76 4.14 -14.62 -11.47
C ALA A 76 4.47 -15.71 -10.42
N VAL A 77 5.76 -16.12 -10.32
CA VAL A 77 6.21 -17.08 -9.31
C VAL A 77 6.10 -16.54 -7.90
N GLY A 78 6.53 -15.28 -7.70
CA GLY A 78 6.51 -14.64 -6.39
C GLY A 78 5.10 -14.37 -5.88
N GLN A 79 4.20 -13.89 -6.74
CA GLN A 79 2.81 -13.65 -6.40
C GLN A 79 2.10 -14.92 -5.92
N CYS A 80 2.29 -16.02 -6.63
CA CYS A 80 1.78 -17.33 -6.21
C CYS A 80 2.30 -17.72 -4.81
N ARG A 81 3.60 -17.52 -4.55
CA ARG A 81 4.19 -17.82 -3.24
C ARG A 81 3.66 -16.93 -2.13
N MET A 82 3.53 -15.65 -2.39
CA MET A 82 2.99 -14.69 -1.41
C MET A 82 1.56 -15.02 -1.03
N MET A 83 0.69 -15.28 -2.01
CA MET A 83 -0.70 -15.66 -1.75
C MET A 83 -0.84 -16.94 -0.94
N HIS A 84 -0.02 -17.95 -1.24
CA HIS A 84 0.02 -19.17 -0.44
C HIS A 84 0.36 -18.89 1.03
N ILE A 85 1.29 -17.97 1.31
CA ILE A 85 1.65 -17.62 2.69
C ILE A 85 0.55 -16.78 3.36
N TYR A 86 -0.04 -15.81 2.65
CA TYR A 86 -1.16 -15.05 3.21
C TYR A 86 -2.36 -15.94 3.53
N ASP A 87 -2.75 -16.81 2.62
CA ASP A 87 -3.86 -17.77 2.84
C ASP A 87 -3.60 -18.65 4.06
N LYS A 88 -2.38 -19.20 4.17
CA LYS A 88 -1.98 -19.99 5.34
C LYS A 88 -2.04 -19.18 6.64
N LEU A 89 -1.45 -17.98 6.67
CA LEU A 89 -1.37 -17.19 7.90
C LEU A 89 -2.75 -16.64 8.32
N PHE A 90 -3.56 -16.14 7.40
CA PHE A 90 -4.93 -15.70 7.70
C PHE A 90 -5.83 -16.89 8.10
N GLY A 91 -5.59 -18.07 7.52
CA GLY A 91 -6.30 -19.31 7.87
C GLY A 91 -6.13 -19.71 9.33
N GLU A 92 -4.95 -19.47 9.94
CA GLU A 92 -4.70 -19.70 11.38
C GLU A 92 -5.64 -18.85 12.27
N TYR A 93 -6.12 -17.71 11.76
CA TYR A 93 -7.08 -16.83 12.44
C TYR A 93 -8.52 -17.01 11.93
N ASN A 94 -8.79 -18.09 11.19
CA ASN A 94 -10.07 -18.40 10.59
C ASN A 94 -10.61 -17.23 9.72
N ARG A 95 -9.73 -16.64 8.91
CA ARG A 95 -10.04 -15.58 7.94
C ARG A 95 -9.75 -16.05 6.53
N SER A 96 -10.71 -15.81 5.65
CA SER A 96 -10.54 -16.07 4.21
C SER A 96 -9.93 -14.86 3.53
N VAL A 97 -9.07 -15.11 2.54
CA VAL A 97 -8.49 -14.07 1.68
C VAL A 97 -8.90 -14.27 0.23
N ALA A 98 -8.92 -13.19 -0.54
CA ALA A 98 -9.12 -13.23 -1.98
C ALA A 98 -8.02 -12.45 -2.69
N GLN A 99 -7.46 -13.00 -3.78
CA GLN A 99 -6.49 -12.30 -4.60
C GLN A 99 -7.19 -11.38 -5.60
N ILE A 100 -6.73 -10.12 -5.66
CA ILE A 100 -7.11 -9.17 -6.71
C ILE A 100 -5.82 -8.60 -7.32
N LEU A 101 -5.63 -8.79 -8.62
CA LEU A 101 -4.52 -8.24 -9.37
C LEU A 101 -5.03 -7.19 -10.35
N LEU A 102 -4.44 -5.99 -10.30
CA LEU A 102 -4.88 -4.83 -11.05
C LEU A 102 -3.78 -4.32 -11.99
N THR A 103 -4.21 -3.81 -13.13
CA THR A 103 -3.39 -2.98 -14.02
C THR A 103 -3.93 -1.55 -14.05
N GLY A 104 -3.15 -0.61 -14.61
CA GLY A 104 -3.62 0.76 -14.83
C GLY A 104 -4.92 0.81 -15.62
N ASP A 105 -5.01 0.01 -16.69
CA ASP A 105 -6.19 -0.05 -17.56
C ASP A 105 -7.46 -0.49 -16.80
N ASP A 106 -7.32 -1.32 -15.76
CA ASP A 106 -8.48 -1.81 -14.99
C ASP A 106 -9.10 -0.70 -14.13
N VAL A 107 -8.33 0.31 -13.77
CA VAL A 107 -8.78 1.44 -12.95
C VAL A 107 -9.20 2.64 -13.78
N GLU A 108 -8.55 2.84 -14.95
CA GLU A 108 -8.88 3.94 -15.87
C GLU A 108 -10.15 3.70 -16.67
N ASN A 109 -10.42 2.44 -17.01
CA ASN A 109 -11.63 2.07 -17.75
C ASN A 109 -12.86 2.09 -16.81
N PRO A 110 -13.89 2.93 -17.06
CA PRO A 110 -15.03 3.08 -16.15
C PRO A 110 -15.81 1.77 -15.91
N ASP A 111 -15.99 0.95 -16.96
CA ASP A 111 -16.75 -0.31 -16.84
C ASP A 111 -15.98 -1.33 -15.99
N ARG A 112 -14.66 -1.44 -16.19
CA ARG A 112 -13.80 -2.32 -15.37
C ARG A 112 -13.74 -1.83 -13.94
N ALA A 113 -13.60 -0.52 -13.71
CA ALA A 113 -13.61 0.08 -12.38
C ALA A 113 -14.93 -0.21 -11.63
N GLU A 114 -16.07 -0.22 -12.34
CA GLU A 114 -17.37 -0.57 -11.75
C GLU A 114 -17.43 -2.06 -11.39
N HIS A 115 -16.93 -2.95 -12.25
CA HIS A 115 -16.83 -4.38 -11.92
C HIS A 115 -15.91 -4.63 -10.72
N LEU A 116 -14.80 -3.89 -10.61
CA LEU A 116 -13.92 -3.95 -9.44
C LEU A 116 -14.63 -3.50 -8.17
N ARG A 117 -15.35 -2.37 -8.18
CA ARG A 117 -16.13 -1.91 -7.02
C ARG A 117 -17.12 -2.98 -6.56
N SER A 118 -17.86 -3.56 -7.51
CA SER A 118 -18.82 -4.64 -7.23
C SER A 118 -18.14 -5.86 -6.60
N THR A 119 -16.98 -6.26 -7.14
CA THR A 119 -16.20 -7.40 -6.62
C THR A 119 -15.70 -7.13 -5.20
N PHE A 120 -15.10 -5.95 -4.94
CA PHE A 120 -14.67 -5.57 -3.60
C PHE A 120 -15.84 -5.55 -2.62
N SER A 121 -16.97 -4.94 -3.00
CA SER A 121 -18.17 -4.89 -2.16
C SER A 121 -18.63 -6.29 -1.75
N ALA A 122 -18.76 -7.19 -2.73
CA ALA A 122 -19.19 -8.57 -2.49
C ALA A 122 -18.22 -9.32 -1.56
N LEU A 123 -16.89 -9.17 -1.74
CA LEU A 123 -15.89 -9.80 -0.87
C LEU A 123 -16.00 -9.28 0.57
N LEU A 124 -16.09 -7.95 0.74
CA LEU A 124 -16.20 -7.33 2.05
C LEU A 124 -17.51 -7.71 2.77
N GLU A 125 -18.63 -7.77 2.05
CA GLU A 125 -19.92 -8.25 2.57
C GLU A 125 -19.86 -9.70 3.04
N MET A 126 -19.10 -10.55 2.35
CA MET A 126 -18.85 -11.93 2.74
C MET A 126 -17.83 -12.08 3.88
N GLY A 127 -17.25 -10.99 4.37
CA GLY A 127 -16.21 -11.02 5.41
C GLY A 127 -14.87 -11.58 4.91
N VAL A 128 -14.60 -11.51 3.61
CA VAL A 128 -13.33 -11.93 3.01
C VAL A 128 -12.38 -10.74 2.95
N ILE A 129 -11.09 -10.94 3.22
CA ILE A 129 -10.06 -9.93 3.16
C ILE A 129 -9.41 -9.92 1.75
N PRO A 130 -9.65 -8.88 0.91
CA PRO A 130 -8.98 -8.76 -0.37
C PRO A 130 -7.47 -8.49 -0.17
N VAL A 131 -6.62 -9.28 -0.83
CA VAL A 131 -5.18 -9.05 -0.95
C VAL A 131 -4.90 -8.58 -2.37
N VAL A 132 -4.54 -7.33 -2.49
CA VAL A 132 -4.39 -6.60 -3.76
C VAL A 132 -2.92 -6.42 -4.11
N ASN A 133 -2.58 -6.57 -5.37
CA ASN A 133 -1.28 -6.20 -5.92
C ASN A 133 -1.42 -5.77 -7.38
N GLU A 134 -0.37 -5.15 -7.93
CA GLU A 134 -0.27 -4.96 -9.37
C GLU A 134 -0.15 -6.30 -10.08
N ASN A 135 -0.77 -6.41 -11.27
CA ASN A 135 -0.59 -7.57 -12.14
C ASN A 135 0.71 -7.42 -12.95
N ASP A 136 1.84 -7.51 -12.26
CA ASP A 136 3.17 -7.41 -12.85
C ASP A 136 3.41 -8.42 -13.99
N SER A 137 2.61 -9.49 -14.09
CA SER A 137 2.78 -10.50 -15.13
C SER A 137 2.33 -10.03 -16.53
N VAL A 138 1.51 -9.01 -16.58
CA VAL A 138 1.00 -8.42 -17.83
C VAL A 138 1.18 -6.90 -17.89
N SER A 139 1.56 -6.26 -16.78
CA SER A 139 1.81 -4.82 -16.71
C SER A 139 3.01 -4.46 -17.59
N SER A 140 2.83 -3.46 -18.45
CA SER A 140 3.87 -2.90 -19.32
C SER A 140 4.31 -1.51 -18.89
N ALA A 141 3.97 -1.08 -17.69
CA ALA A 141 4.16 0.30 -17.19
C ALA A 141 5.61 0.82 -17.20
N GLU A 142 6.59 0.00 -17.55
CA GLU A 142 7.98 0.41 -17.78
C GLU A 142 8.33 0.61 -19.26
N ILE A 143 7.40 0.44 -20.22
CA ILE A 143 7.68 0.61 -21.66
C ILE A 143 7.20 2.00 -22.11
N GLU A 144 8.13 2.92 -22.19
CA GLU A 144 8.42 4.01 -23.16
C GLU A 144 7.29 4.55 -24.06
N THR A 145 6.09 4.75 -23.60
CA THR A 145 5.16 5.62 -24.34
C THR A 145 4.56 6.61 -23.37
N GLY A 146 4.87 7.90 -23.54
CA GLY A 146 4.58 9.05 -22.69
C GLY A 146 3.12 9.32 -22.31
N HIS A 147 2.28 8.30 -22.28
CA HIS A 147 0.89 8.35 -21.87
C HIS A 147 0.58 7.16 -20.96
N HIS A 148 0.07 7.47 -19.75
CA HIS A 148 -0.50 6.57 -18.73
C HIS A 148 0.48 5.88 -17.76
N LYS A 149 0.94 6.65 -16.76
CA LYS A 149 1.49 6.16 -15.50
C LYS A 149 0.40 6.18 -14.41
N VAL A 150 -0.58 5.31 -14.46
CA VAL A 150 -1.62 5.29 -13.43
C VAL A 150 -1.20 4.49 -12.20
N LEU A 151 -0.48 3.39 -12.36
CA LEU A 151 0.01 2.56 -11.27
C LEU A 151 1.55 2.58 -11.24
N GLY A 152 2.18 3.71 -10.90
CA GLY A 152 3.65 3.81 -10.88
C GLY A 152 4.30 3.13 -9.68
N ASP A 153 3.53 2.83 -8.64
CA ASP A 153 3.98 2.21 -7.40
C ASP A 153 2.78 1.78 -6.52
N ASN A 154 3.05 0.92 -5.53
CA ASN A 154 1.99 0.39 -4.67
C ASN A 154 1.45 1.40 -3.62
N ASP A 155 2.10 2.56 -3.40
CA ASP A 155 1.52 3.64 -2.61
C ASP A 155 0.35 4.25 -3.39
N THR A 156 0.58 4.60 -4.66
CA THR A 156 -0.46 5.11 -5.58
C THR A 156 -1.57 4.08 -5.79
N LEU A 157 -1.23 2.80 -6.05
CA LEU A 157 -2.22 1.73 -6.16
C LEU A 157 -3.12 1.66 -4.92
N SER A 158 -2.54 1.74 -3.72
CA SER A 158 -3.31 1.66 -2.47
C SER A 158 -4.27 2.84 -2.29
N ALA A 159 -3.87 4.04 -2.71
CA ALA A 159 -4.75 5.22 -2.66
C ALA A 159 -5.90 5.12 -3.68
N ILE A 160 -5.63 4.57 -4.86
CA ILE A 160 -6.67 4.29 -5.87
C ILE A 160 -7.66 3.24 -5.35
N VAL A 161 -7.16 2.16 -4.73
CA VAL A 161 -8.01 1.14 -4.10
C VAL A 161 -8.84 1.74 -2.97
N ALA A 162 -8.26 2.62 -2.15
CA ALA A 162 -8.97 3.32 -1.09
C ALA A 162 -10.11 4.20 -1.64
N ALA A 163 -9.83 4.95 -2.71
CA ALA A 163 -10.84 5.76 -3.40
C ALA A 163 -11.94 4.89 -4.04
N LEU A 164 -11.54 3.82 -4.75
CA LEU A 164 -12.46 2.88 -5.41
C LEU A 164 -13.42 2.23 -4.43
N CYS A 165 -12.91 1.83 -3.26
CA CYS A 165 -13.66 1.15 -2.21
C CYS A 165 -14.32 2.11 -1.23
N GLN A 166 -14.18 3.42 -1.38
CA GLN A 166 -14.65 4.43 -0.41
C GLN A 166 -14.19 4.12 1.01
N ALA A 167 -12.89 3.91 1.17
CA ALA A 167 -12.31 3.60 2.47
C ALA A 167 -12.34 4.83 3.40
N ASP A 168 -12.50 4.58 4.70
CA ASP A 168 -12.41 5.62 5.74
C ASP A 168 -10.95 5.97 6.04
N LEU A 169 -10.06 4.97 5.92
CA LEU A 169 -8.65 5.08 6.32
C LEU A 169 -7.73 4.28 5.37
N LEU A 170 -6.66 4.92 4.92
CA LEU A 170 -5.52 4.29 4.26
C LEU A 170 -4.31 4.35 5.19
N VAL A 171 -3.64 3.22 5.45
CA VAL A 171 -2.39 3.19 6.22
C VAL A 171 -1.25 2.71 5.33
N LEU A 172 -0.23 3.54 5.16
CA LEU A 172 1.01 3.17 4.47
C LEU A 172 2.05 2.73 5.49
N LEU A 173 2.33 1.43 5.54
CA LEU A 173 3.42 0.84 6.31
C LEU A 173 4.71 0.97 5.51
N SER A 174 5.62 1.81 5.97
CA SER A 174 6.84 2.23 5.30
C SER A 174 8.09 1.92 6.14
N ASP A 175 9.25 2.30 5.64
CA ASP A 175 10.54 2.27 6.33
C ASP A 175 10.82 3.53 7.18
N ILE A 176 9.87 4.47 7.22
CA ILE A 176 9.95 5.72 8.00
C ILE A 176 8.71 5.93 8.86
N ASP A 177 8.87 6.65 9.96
CA ASP A 177 7.82 6.83 10.98
C ASP A 177 6.73 7.84 10.59
N GLY A 178 6.89 8.54 9.48
CA GLY A 178 5.95 9.56 9.01
C GLY A 178 6.60 10.54 8.03
N LEU A 179 5.94 11.67 7.78
CA LEU A 179 6.47 12.79 7.02
C LEU A 179 7.25 13.71 7.96
N TYR A 180 8.43 14.15 7.51
CA TYR A 180 9.32 15.06 8.24
C TYR A 180 9.59 16.32 7.42
N ASP A 181 9.97 17.40 8.11
CA ASP A 181 10.38 18.67 7.49
C ASP A 181 11.76 18.60 6.82
N ALA A 182 12.55 17.56 7.12
CA ALA A 182 13.81 17.21 6.45
C ALA A 182 14.03 15.69 6.55
N ASP A 183 15.00 15.14 5.82
CA ASP A 183 15.33 13.70 5.93
C ASP A 183 15.94 13.38 7.31
N PRO A 184 15.26 12.64 8.19
CA PRO A 184 15.74 12.36 9.54
C PRO A 184 17.05 11.52 9.58
N ARG A 185 17.41 10.86 8.47
CA ARG A 185 18.66 10.09 8.36
C ARG A 185 19.88 11.02 8.20
N THR A 186 19.69 12.21 7.66
CA THR A 186 20.73 13.21 7.42
C THR A 186 20.61 14.43 8.31
N HIS A 187 19.43 14.68 8.86
CA HIS A 187 19.11 15.81 9.74
C HIS A 187 18.51 15.29 11.06
N PRO A 188 19.35 15.09 12.11
CA PRO A 188 18.88 14.55 13.40
C PRO A 188 17.81 15.41 14.08
N ASP A 189 17.74 16.71 13.78
CA ASP A 189 16.78 17.67 14.34
C ASP A 189 15.47 17.73 13.53
N ALA A 190 15.32 16.90 12.48
CA ALA A 190 14.11 16.86 11.65
C ALA A 190 12.87 16.54 12.51
N LYS A 191 11.81 17.31 12.29
CA LYS A 191 10.55 17.19 13.04
C LYS A 191 9.50 16.50 12.20
N ARG A 192 8.86 15.50 12.79
CA ARG A 192 7.75 14.80 12.18
C ARG A 192 6.49 15.67 12.20
N PHE A 193 5.79 15.72 11.08
CA PHE A 193 4.44 16.27 11.04
C PHE A 193 3.46 15.30 11.69
N HIS A 194 2.68 15.75 12.66
CA HIS A 194 1.63 14.96 13.28
C HIS A 194 0.41 14.83 12.36
N GLN A 195 0.02 15.98 11.80
CA GLN A 195 -1.13 16.08 10.88
C GLN A 195 -0.80 16.98 9.69
N VAL A 196 -1.33 16.62 8.53
CA VAL A 196 -1.29 17.40 7.29
C VAL A 196 -2.74 17.61 6.84
N LYS A 197 -3.19 18.87 6.81
CA LYS A 197 -4.54 19.24 6.35
C LYS A 197 -4.56 19.52 4.85
N ASP A 198 -3.46 20.11 4.35
CA ASP A 198 -3.29 20.46 2.94
C ASP A 198 -1.87 20.13 2.49
N LEU A 199 -1.74 19.64 1.27
CA LEU A 199 -0.45 19.41 0.63
C LEU A 199 0.03 20.71 -0.02
N THR A 200 0.57 21.62 0.81
CA THR A 200 1.07 22.90 0.32
C THR A 200 2.33 22.73 -0.55
N PRO A 201 2.67 23.71 -1.42
CA PRO A 201 3.90 23.67 -2.20
C PRO A 201 5.13 23.41 -1.34
N GLU A 202 5.20 24.01 -0.13
CA GLU A 202 6.33 23.86 0.79
C GLU A 202 6.45 22.40 1.27
N ILE A 203 5.34 21.72 1.61
CA ILE A 203 5.34 20.30 2.01
C ILE A 203 5.79 19.42 0.84
N LEU A 204 5.36 19.74 -0.38
CA LEU A 204 5.76 19.02 -1.59
C LEU A 204 7.25 19.18 -1.89
N GLU A 205 7.82 20.39 -1.70
CA GLU A 205 9.22 20.68 -1.89
C GLU A 205 10.10 20.00 -0.82
N MET A 206 9.70 20.02 0.45
CA MET A 206 10.39 19.34 1.55
C MET A 206 10.51 17.83 1.31
N ALA A 207 9.50 17.22 0.75
CA ALA A 207 9.48 15.79 0.44
C ALA A 207 10.21 15.43 -0.85
N GLY A 208 10.37 16.40 -1.76
CA GLY A 208 10.98 16.24 -3.08
C GLY A 208 12.40 16.77 -3.18
N GLY A 209 13.10 17.07 -2.05
CA GLY A 209 14.44 17.68 -2.02
C GLY A 209 15.35 17.23 -3.16
N ALA A 210 16.09 18.16 -3.76
CA ALA A 210 16.87 18.03 -4.99
C ALA A 210 17.86 16.84 -4.99
N GLY A 211 17.40 15.63 -5.26
CA GLY A 211 18.24 14.44 -5.34
C GLY A 211 17.51 13.10 -5.37
N THR A 212 16.25 13.02 -4.97
CA THR A 212 15.54 11.73 -4.81
C THR A 212 14.41 11.46 -5.82
N TRP A 213 14.32 12.23 -6.89
CA TRP A 213 13.34 12.04 -7.98
C TRP A 213 13.37 10.63 -8.65
N ARG A 214 14.38 9.80 -8.40
CA ARG A 214 14.62 8.53 -9.12
C ARG A 214 14.43 7.26 -8.29
N GLY A 215 13.88 7.32 -7.06
CA GLY A 215 13.60 6.13 -6.25
C GLY A 215 12.15 5.67 -6.42
N THR A 216 11.92 4.42 -6.87
CA THR A 216 10.62 3.76 -6.80
C THR A 216 10.23 3.62 -5.33
N GLY A 217 9.17 4.34 -4.87
CA GLY A 217 8.66 4.26 -3.50
C GLY A 217 9.19 5.31 -2.52
N GLY A 218 9.68 6.47 -2.99
CA GLY A 218 10.13 7.59 -2.16
C GLY A 218 8.99 8.41 -1.53
N MET A 219 9.35 9.51 -0.82
CA MET A 219 8.35 10.40 -0.20
C MET A 219 7.39 11.01 -1.24
N ALA A 220 7.87 11.27 -2.46
CA ALA A 220 7.04 11.80 -3.55
C ALA A 220 5.84 10.88 -3.89
N THR A 221 6.04 9.56 -3.89
CA THR A 221 4.94 8.60 -4.16
C THR A 221 3.93 8.60 -3.02
N LYS A 222 4.38 8.72 -1.75
CA LYS A 222 3.52 8.81 -0.57
C LYS A 222 2.68 10.09 -0.59
N LEU A 223 3.24 11.22 -1.03
CA LEU A 223 2.48 12.46 -1.16
C LEU A 223 1.49 12.42 -2.33
N SER A 224 1.85 11.74 -3.42
CA SER A 224 0.89 11.48 -4.52
C SER A 224 -0.28 10.62 -4.03
N ALA A 225 0.00 9.57 -3.27
CA ALA A 225 -1.01 8.74 -2.63
C ALA A 225 -1.87 9.53 -1.63
N ALA A 226 -1.24 10.40 -0.81
CA ALA A 226 -1.95 11.27 0.12
C ALA A 226 -2.94 12.20 -0.59
N ARG A 227 -2.54 12.78 -1.74
CA ARG A 227 -3.43 13.63 -2.53
C ARG A 227 -4.68 12.87 -2.97
N ILE A 228 -4.50 11.68 -3.57
CA ILE A 228 -5.61 10.85 -4.04
C ILE A 228 -6.54 10.47 -2.88
N ALA A 229 -5.99 10.01 -1.76
CA ALA A 229 -6.77 9.62 -0.59
C ALA A 229 -7.56 10.80 -0.02
N MET A 230 -6.90 11.94 0.24
CA MET A 230 -7.53 13.15 0.80
C MET A 230 -8.66 13.67 -0.13
N GLU A 231 -8.44 13.72 -1.43
CA GLU A 231 -9.43 14.15 -2.43
C GLU A 231 -10.62 13.21 -2.53
N SER A 232 -10.42 11.90 -2.28
CA SER A 232 -11.50 10.91 -2.24
C SER A 232 -12.28 10.87 -0.92
N GLY A 233 -11.89 11.67 0.07
CA GLY A 233 -12.55 11.69 1.39
C GLY A 233 -12.03 10.62 2.34
N CYS A 234 -10.83 10.07 2.09
CA CYS A 234 -10.17 9.06 2.90
C CYS A 234 -9.01 9.70 3.69
N ASP A 235 -8.98 9.50 5.01
CA ASP A 235 -7.79 9.82 5.81
C ASP A 235 -6.64 8.91 5.41
N MET A 236 -5.40 9.42 5.41
CA MET A 236 -4.23 8.59 5.18
C MET A 236 -3.21 8.74 6.31
N VAL A 237 -2.64 7.62 6.76
CA VAL A 237 -1.55 7.62 7.75
C VAL A 237 -0.29 7.00 7.16
N ILE A 238 0.85 7.70 7.30
CA ILE A 238 2.18 7.16 7.01
C ILE A 238 2.82 6.76 8.33
N THR A 239 3.25 5.51 8.46
CA THR A 239 3.88 4.99 9.68
C THR A 239 4.90 3.90 9.38
N ASN A 240 5.67 3.51 10.41
CA ASN A 240 6.70 2.49 10.28
C ASN A 240 6.10 1.08 10.25
N GLY A 241 6.42 0.32 9.20
CA GLY A 241 5.96 -1.06 9.02
C GLY A 241 6.65 -2.10 9.90
N ALA A 242 7.69 -1.71 10.65
CA ALA A 242 8.35 -2.63 11.58
C ALA A 242 7.49 -2.97 12.82
N ARG A 243 6.46 -2.17 13.08
CA ARG A 243 5.53 -2.33 14.20
C ARG A 243 4.08 -2.37 13.70
N PRO A 244 3.61 -3.49 13.12
CA PRO A 244 2.22 -3.60 12.66
C PRO A 244 1.18 -3.41 13.76
N GLU A 245 1.56 -3.58 15.03
CA GLU A 245 0.72 -3.36 16.21
C GLU A 245 0.29 -1.88 16.35
N ASP A 246 1.05 -0.94 15.77
CA ASP A 246 0.68 0.48 15.73
C ASP A 246 -0.67 0.71 15.00
N LEU A 247 -1.12 -0.24 14.16
CA LEU A 247 -2.42 -0.20 13.50
C LEU A 247 -3.58 -0.09 14.51
N TYR A 248 -3.50 -0.70 15.68
CA TYR A 248 -4.54 -0.58 16.71
C TYR A 248 -4.71 0.87 17.15
N GLY A 249 -3.61 1.51 17.56
CA GLY A 249 -3.63 2.90 17.99
C GLY A 249 -4.05 3.87 16.86
N ILE A 250 -3.63 3.60 15.62
CA ILE A 250 -4.01 4.42 14.45
C ILE A 250 -5.52 4.38 14.23
N VAL A 251 -6.13 3.20 14.32
CA VAL A 251 -7.59 3.01 14.17
C VAL A 251 -8.35 3.65 15.31
N GLU A 252 -7.78 3.69 16.52
CA GLU A 252 -8.31 4.39 17.70
C GLU A 252 -8.09 5.90 17.65
N GLY A 253 -7.37 6.43 16.68
CA GLY A 253 -7.12 7.87 16.51
C GLY A 253 -5.96 8.40 17.33
N GLN A 254 -5.07 7.52 17.83
CA GLN A 254 -3.84 7.93 18.53
C GLN A 254 -2.87 8.64 17.58
N ASP A 255 -2.00 9.49 18.12
CA ASP A 255 -0.97 10.24 17.38
C ASP A 255 0.22 9.34 17.03
N ILE A 256 0.01 8.45 16.07
CA ILE A 256 1.01 7.55 15.52
C ILE A 256 1.21 7.86 14.03
N GLY A 257 2.46 8.04 13.62
CA GLY A 257 2.77 8.39 12.24
C GLY A 257 2.37 9.82 11.88
N THR A 258 2.24 10.10 10.61
CA THR A 258 1.70 11.37 10.08
C THR A 258 0.33 11.12 9.47
N ARG A 259 -0.70 11.80 9.97
CA ARG A 259 -2.07 11.70 9.45
C ARG A 259 -2.36 12.83 8.45
N CYS A 260 -2.61 12.48 7.20
CA CYS A 260 -3.15 13.36 6.18
C CYS A 260 -4.69 13.30 6.26
N LEU A 261 -5.33 14.44 6.50
CA LEU A 261 -6.77 14.48 6.74
C LEU A 261 -7.55 14.56 5.42
N ALA A 262 -8.62 13.79 5.34
CA ALA A 262 -9.57 13.85 4.24
C ALA A 262 -10.12 15.27 4.05
N ARG A 263 -10.28 15.71 2.80
CA ARG A 263 -10.99 16.95 2.49
C ARG A 263 -12.49 16.74 2.74
N LYS A 264 -13.09 17.60 3.57
CA LYS A 264 -14.53 17.57 3.77
C LYS A 264 -15.23 18.03 2.50
N LYS A 265 -16.34 17.37 2.14
CA LYS A 265 -17.16 17.76 0.97
C LYS A 265 -17.68 19.21 1.01
N GLU A 266 -17.63 19.86 2.18
CA GLU A 266 -18.03 21.25 2.38
C GLU A 266 -16.94 22.26 1.99
N ASP A 267 -15.70 21.84 1.81
CA ASP A 267 -14.55 22.71 1.44
C ASP A 267 -14.36 22.83 -0.10
N VAL A 268 -15.28 22.28 -0.90
CA VAL A 268 -15.22 22.22 -2.39
C VAL A 268 -16.32 23.06 -3.04
N LEU A 269 -16.69 24.19 -2.42
CA LEU A 269 -17.62 25.18 -3.01
C LEU A 269 -16.90 26.49 -3.32
#